data_42d5516432df6b98cedf5c8d5bf94164
#
_entry.id   42d5516432df6b98cedf5c8d5bf94164
#
_cell.length_a   1.000
_cell.length_b   1.000
_cell.length_c   1.000
_cell.angle_alpha   90.00
_cell.angle_beta   90.00
_cell.angle_gamma   90.00
#
_symmetry.space_group_name_H-M   'P 1'
#
loop_
_entity.id
_entity.type
_entity.pdbx_description
1 polymer ?
#
loop_
_entity_poly.entity_id
_entity_poly.type
_entity_poly.pdbx_seq_one_letter_code
_entity_poly.pdbx_strand_id
1 'polypeptide(L)'
;MAPGEPSTEDTEISRTVELLGGRRTLHRPVRSHLEAHDLLRDGLPGHALEHLVNHVAILRAPRHGGLEKAVGISLRTYQRRRDAPDKPLSPEQSGRTWKFAEILGRAIALFGSRAEAEGWLERPAMALDGRKPIDLLSTPAGVESVEEHLTRLEYGAYT
;
A
#
# COMPACT_ATOMS: atom_id res chain seq x y z
N MET A 1 -14.63 29.11 -14.11
CA MET A 1 -15.17 27.83 -13.63
C MET A 1 -14.22 27.27 -12.59
N ALA A 2 -14.64 27.12 -11.35
CA ALA A 2 -13.79 26.51 -10.33
C ALA A 2 -13.59 25.02 -10.70
N PRO A 3 -12.36 24.47 -10.58
CA PRO A 3 -12.18 23.04 -10.75
C PRO A 3 -13.02 22.33 -9.70
N GLY A 4 -13.79 21.31 -10.10
CA GLY A 4 -14.56 20.50 -9.16
C GLY A 4 -13.64 19.87 -8.13
N GLU A 5 -14.15 19.65 -6.92
CA GLU A 5 -13.40 18.91 -5.91
C GLU A 5 -13.08 17.50 -6.43
N PRO A 6 -11.88 16.98 -6.15
CA PRO A 6 -11.52 15.64 -6.57
C PRO A 6 -12.47 14.62 -5.94
N SER A 7 -12.84 13.59 -6.70
CA SER A 7 -13.65 12.50 -6.16
C SER A 7 -12.87 11.72 -5.08
N THR A 8 -13.57 10.94 -4.27
CA THR A 8 -12.94 10.05 -3.29
C THR A 8 -11.96 9.08 -3.97
N GLU A 9 -12.35 8.55 -5.13
CA GLU A 9 -11.50 7.68 -5.94
C GLU A 9 -10.22 8.38 -6.39
N ASP A 10 -10.33 9.61 -6.91
CA ASP A 10 -9.18 10.41 -7.34
C ASP A 10 -8.21 10.64 -6.18
N THR A 11 -8.74 10.93 -5.00
CA THR A 11 -7.95 11.17 -3.80
C THR A 11 -7.23 9.90 -3.33
N GLU A 12 -7.90 8.75 -3.32
CA GLU A 12 -7.31 7.47 -2.94
C GLU A 12 -6.20 7.06 -3.90
N ILE A 13 -6.44 7.16 -5.20
CA ILE A 13 -5.44 6.83 -6.21
C ILE A 13 -4.24 7.76 -6.10
N SER A 14 -4.46 9.05 -5.91
CA SER A 14 -3.41 10.03 -5.74
C SER A 14 -2.51 9.71 -4.53
N ARG A 15 -3.10 9.35 -3.39
CA ARG A 15 -2.33 8.94 -2.20
C ARG A 15 -1.49 7.69 -2.46
N THR A 16 -2.08 6.70 -3.13
CA THR A 16 -1.39 5.45 -3.47
C THR A 16 -0.20 5.73 -4.38
N VAL A 17 -0.39 6.53 -5.41
CA VAL A 17 0.65 6.95 -6.35
C VAL A 17 1.79 7.66 -5.61
N GLU A 18 1.47 8.59 -4.71
CA GLU A 18 2.47 9.31 -3.91
C GLU A 18 3.33 8.37 -3.06
N LEU A 19 2.71 7.37 -2.42
CA LEU A 19 3.43 6.38 -1.61
C LEU A 19 4.37 5.51 -2.44
N LEU A 20 4.10 5.37 -3.73
CA LEU A 20 4.92 4.59 -4.68
C LEU A 20 5.95 5.47 -5.41
N GLY A 21 6.12 6.72 -5.01
CA GLY A 21 7.12 7.62 -5.57
C GLY A 21 6.61 8.62 -6.60
N GLY A 22 5.31 8.63 -6.85
CA GLY A 22 4.67 9.57 -7.76
C GLY A 22 4.84 9.22 -9.24
N ARG A 23 4.29 10.08 -10.10
CA ARG A 23 4.32 9.91 -11.55
C ARG A 23 5.74 9.73 -12.10
N ARG A 24 6.70 10.45 -11.53
CA ARG A 24 8.11 10.38 -11.96
C ARG A 24 8.67 8.97 -11.78
N THR A 25 8.38 8.32 -10.67
CA THR A 25 8.83 6.96 -10.38
C THR A 25 8.07 5.93 -11.21
N LEU A 26 6.78 6.13 -11.39
CA LEU A 26 5.92 5.19 -12.14
C LEU A 26 6.05 5.35 -13.67
N HIS A 27 6.64 6.45 -14.14
CA HIS A 27 6.85 6.76 -15.56
C HIS A 27 5.55 6.94 -16.38
N ARG A 28 4.42 7.07 -15.71
CA ARG A 28 3.12 7.30 -16.34
C ARG A 28 2.14 7.94 -15.35
N PRO A 29 1.15 8.68 -15.84
CA PRO A 29 0.06 9.13 -14.96
C PRO A 29 -0.86 7.96 -14.63
N VAL A 30 -1.35 7.91 -13.39
CA VAL A 30 -2.35 6.94 -12.95
C VAL A 30 -3.47 7.71 -12.27
N ARG A 31 -4.62 7.82 -12.93
CA ARG A 31 -5.75 8.65 -12.51
C ARG A 31 -7.03 7.87 -12.30
N SER A 32 -7.04 6.58 -12.67
CA SER A 32 -8.22 5.73 -12.58
C SER A 32 -7.82 4.30 -12.22
N HIS A 33 -8.78 3.51 -11.78
CA HIS A 33 -8.56 2.09 -11.52
C HIS A 33 -8.16 1.33 -12.79
N LEU A 34 -8.67 1.73 -13.96
CA LEU A 34 -8.26 1.10 -15.23
C LEU A 34 -6.82 1.42 -15.60
N GLU A 35 -6.38 2.65 -15.38
CA GLU A 35 -4.97 3.01 -15.59
C GLU A 35 -4.07 2.27 -14.58
N ALA A 36 -4.52 2.12 -13.33
CA ALA A 36 -3.82 1.32 -12.34
C ALA A 36 -3.74 -0.15 -12.77
N HIS A 37 -4.83 -0.72 -13.27
CA HIS A 37 -4.84 -2.10 -13.80
C HIS A 37 -3.76 -2.30 -14.88
N ASP A 38 -3.69 -1.38 -15.83
CA ASP A 38 -2.71 -1.45 -16.92
C ASP A 38 -1.27 -1.38 -16.38
N LEU A 39 -1.02 -0.48 -15.43
CA LEU A 39 0.28 -0.37 -14.77
C LEU A 39 0.67 -1.66 -14.06
N LEU A 40 -0.24 -2.25 -13.31
CA LEU A 40 0.03 -3.47 -12.54
C LEU A 40 0.24 -4.69 -13.44
N ARG A 41 -0.51 -4.77 -14.54
CA ARG A 41 -0.32 -5.82 -15.54
C ARG A 41 1.05 -5.72 -16.21
N ASP A 42 1.50 -4.51 -16.50
CA ASP A 42 2.82 -4.28 -17.10
C ASP A 42 3.96 -4.45 -16.07
N GLY A 43 3.64 -4.34 -14.81
CA GLY A 43 4.58 -4.45 -13.69
C GLY A 43 5.03 -3.10 -13.16
N LEU A 44 4.94 -2.92 -11.83
CA LEU A 44 5.48 -1.74 -11.17
C LEU A 44 6.99 -1.69 -11.36
N PRO A 45 7.57 -0.52 -11.64
CA PRO A 45 9.02 -0.36 -11.61
C PRO A 45 9.60 -0.73 -10.24
N GLY A 46 10.77 -1.35 -10.22
CA GLY A 46 11.46 -1.69 -8.96
C GLY A 46 11.69 -0.47 -8.07
N HIS A 47 11.89 0.70 -8.68
CA HIS A 47 12.04 1.97 -7.95
C HIS A 47 10.80 2.33 -7.11
N ALA A 48 9.60 1.90 -7.53
CA ALA A 48 8.38 2.14 -6.75
C ALA A 48 8.41 1.36 -5.43
N LEU A 49 8.84 0.10 -5.48
CA LEU A 49 9.02 -0.72 -4.28
C LEU A 49 10.11 -0.13 -3.39
N GLU A 50 11.24 0.28 -3.97
CA GLU A 50 12.33 0.91 -3.23
C GLU A 50 11.87 2.18 -2.52
N HIS A 51 11.11 3.02 -3.20
CA HIS A 51 10.54 4.23 -2.60
C HIS A 51 9.64 3.89 -1.41
N LEU A 52 8.75 2.92 -1.58
CA LEU A 52 7.85 2.48 -0.52
C LEU A 52 8.64 1.96 0.70
N VAL A 53 9.61 1.09 0.48
CA VAL A 53 10.43 0.52 1.57
C VAL A 53 11.21 1.61 2.30
N ASN A 54 11.77 2.56 1.57
CA ASN A 54 12.55 3.65 2.16
C ASN A 54 11.72 4.60 3.04
N HIS A 55 10.42 4.70 2.77
CA HIS A 55 9.52 5.62 3.48
C HIS A 55 8.61 4.95 4.51
N VAL A 56 8.57 3.62 4.56
CA VAL A 56 7.69 2.87 5.46
C VAL A 56 8.53 1.98 6.38
N ALA A 57 8.66 2.40 7.63
CA ALA A 57 9.58 1.78 8.58
C ALA A 57 9.28 0.29 8.84
N ILE A 58 8.02 -0.10 8.91
CA ILE A 58 7.64 -1.49 9.18
C ILE A 58 8.10 -2.46 8.07
N LEU A 59 8.30 -1.96 6.85
CA LEU A 59 8.80 -2.78 5.74
C LEU A 59 10.30 -3.05 5.86
N ARG A 60 11.02 -2.17 6.56
CA ARG A 60 12.48 -2.31 6.75
C ARG A 60 12.85 -3.14 7.98
N ALA A 61 11.91 -3.36 8.89
CA ALA A 61 12.18 -4.04 10.14
C ALA A 61 12.39 -5.54 9.92
N PRO A 62 13.62 -6.07 10.04
CA PRO A 62 13.88 -7.48 9.71
C PRO A 62 13.26 -8.46 10.70
N ARG A 63 12.98 -8.01 11.93
CA ARG A 63 12.47 -8.88 13.00
C ARG A 63 11.03 -9.34 12.82
N HIS A 64 10.22 -8.59 12.05
CA HIS A 64 8.79 -8.83 11.98
C HIS A 64 8.32 -9.34 10.60
N GLY A 65 9.23 -9.45 9.64
CA GLY A 65 8.88 -9.92 8.29
C GLY A 65 7.87 -9.03 7.58
N GLY A 66 7.87 -7.71 7.90
CA GLY A 66 6.87 -6.78 7.40
C GLY A 66 6.78 -6.71 5.88
N LEU A 67 7.92 -6.73 5.20
CA LEU A 67 7.95 -6.69 3.73
C LEU A 67 7.28 -7.92 3.12
N GLU A 68 7.61 -9.11 3.61
CA GLU A 68 7.01 -10.35 3.10
C GLU A 68 5.52 -10.42 3.40
N LYS A 69 5.10 -10.03 4.60
CA LYS A 69 3.67 -9.99 4.97
C LYS A 69 2.89 -9.00 4.13
N ALA A 70 3.46 -7.80 3.91
CA ALA A 70 2.77 -6.73 3.21
C ALA A 70 2.71 -6.95 1.70
N VAL A 71 3.84 -7.28 1.07
CA VAL A 71 3.95 -7.32 -0.39
C VAL A 71 4.38 -8.67 -0.98
N GLY A 72 4.65 -9.66 -0.13
CA GLY A 72 4.99 -11.00 -0.59
C GLY A 72 6.40 -11.15 -1.15
N ILE A 73 7.28 -10.22 -0.84
CA ILE A 73 8.68 -10.24 -1.29
C ILE A 73 9.54 -10.34 -0.04
N SER A 74 10.40 -11.39 0.04
CA SER A 74 11.31 -11.50 1.17
C SER A 74 12.34 -10.38 1.14
N LEU A 75 12.87 -10.03 2.31
CA LEU A 75 13.92 -9.03 2.42
C LEU A 75 15.13 -9.40 1.57
N ARG A 76 15.48 -10.68 1.54
CA ARG A 76 16.59 -11.19 0.74
C ARG A 76 16.37 -10.98 -0.77
N THR A 77 15.17 -11.28 -1.26
CA THR A 77 14.79 -11.05 -2.66
C THR A 77 14.84 -9.56 -2.98
N TYR A 78 14.31 -8.72 -2.09
CA TYR A 78 14.35 -7.28 -2.22
C TYR A 78 15.80 -6.76 -2.32
N GLN A 79 16.68 -7.22 -1.44
CA GLN A 79 18.10 -6.83 -1.45
C GLN A 79 18.78 -7.19 -2.77
N ARG A 80 18.47 -8.37 -3.32
CA ARG A 80 19.02 -8.76 -4.63
C ARG A 80 18.49 -7.89 -5.77
N ARG A 81 17.24 -7.43 -5.68
CA ARG A 81 16.64 -6.54 -6.69
C ARG A 81 17.26 -5.14 -6.68
N ARG A 82 17.89 -4.73 -5.60
CA ARG A 82 18.56 -3.42 -5.51
C ARG A 82 19.69 -3.27 -6.53
N ASP A 83 20.25 -4.36 -7.01
CA ASP A 83 21.28 -4.36 -8.05
C ASP A 83 20.71 -4.09 -9.45
N ALA A 84 19.39 -4.25 -9.62
CA ALA A 84 18.68 -4.02 -10.87
C ALA A 84 17.35 -3.28 -10.59
N PRO A 85 17.41 -2.01 -10.12
CA PRO A 85 16.22 -1.29 -9.65
C PRO A 85 15.21 -0.96 -10.75
N ASP A 86 15.62 -1.00 -12.01
CA ASP A 86 14.72 -0.77 -13.14
C ASP A 86 13.88 -1.99 -13.50
N LYS A 87 14.25 -3.16 -12.98
CA LYS A 87 13.53 -4.40 -13.31
C LYS A 87 12.11 -4.34 -12.73
N PRO A 88 11.07 -4.48 -13.57
CA PRO A 88 9.70 -4.43 -13.07
C PRO A 88 9.37 -5.64 -12.18
N LEU A 89 8.45 -5.40 -11.25
CA LEU A 89 7.86 -6.47 -10.45
C LEU A 89 6.94 -7.31 -11.33
N SER A 90 6.70 -8.57 -10.93
CA SER A 90 5.67 -9.37 -11.56
C SER A 90 4.29 -8.73 -11.37
N PRO A 91 3.28 -9.08 -12.20
CA PRO A 91 1.92 -8.59 -11.97
C PRO A 91 1.38 -8.91 -10.58
N GLU A 92 1.67 -10.10 -10.05
CA GLU A 92 1.27 -10.50 -8.71
C GLU A 92 1.92 -9.64 -7.62
N GLN A 93 3.24 -9.46 -7.69
CA GLN A 93 3.98 -8.60 -6.75
C GLN A 93 3.53 -7.15 -6.86
N SER A 94 3.28 -6.69 -8.08
CA SER A 94 2.79 -5.34 -8.34
C SER A 94 1.42 -5.10 -7.71
N GLY A 95 0.51 -6.06 -7.85
CA GLY A 95 -0.83 -5.98 -7.27
C GLY A 95 -0.78 -5.92 -5.74
N ARG A 96 0.04 -6.74 -5.12
CA ARG A 96 0.19 -6.73 -3.66
C ARG A 96 0.83 -5.43 -3.16
N THR A 97 1.83 -4.93 -3.87
CA THR A 97 2.49 -3.67 -3.52
C THR A 97 1.52 -2.50 -3.61
N TRP A 98 0.75 -2.43 -4.69
CA TRP A 98 -0.28 -1.42 -4.87
C TRP A 98 -1.34 -1.48 -3.75
N LYS A 99 -1.85 -2.67 -3.48
CA LYS A 99 -2.89 -2.85 -2.45
C LYS A 99 -2.38 -2.44 -1.07
N PHE A 100 -1.16 -2.78 -0.73
CA PHE A 100 -0.55 -2.33 0.53
C PHE A 100 -0.46 -0.80 0.59
N ALA A 101 0.00 -0.16 -0.46
CA ALA A 101 0.08 1.30 -0.53
C ALA A 101 -1.31 1.94 -0.42
N GLU A 102 -2.31 1.35 -1.04
CA GLU A 102 -3.71 1.81 -0.97
C GLU A 102 -4.25 1.75 0.48
N ILE A 103 -4.05 0.62 1.16
CA ILE A 103 -4.47 0.44 2.56
C ILE A 103 -3.71 1.41 3.47
N LEU A 104 -2.40 1.52 3.30
CA LEU A 104 -1.58 2.44 4.10
C LEU A 104 -2.03 3.89 3.89
N GLY A 105 -2.33 4.28 2.67
CA GLY A 105 -2.81 5.63 2.35
C GLY A 105 -4.13 5.95 3.05
N ARG A 106 -5.07 5.01 3.06
CA ARG A 106 -6.33 5.14 3.80
C ARG A 106 -6.09 5.28 5.30
N ALA A 107 -5.20 4.46 5.85
CA ALA A 107 -4.86 4.50 7.27
C ALA A 107 -4.20 5.83 7.65
N ILE A 108 -3.29 6.35 6.83
CA ILE A 108 -2.67 7.66 7.05
C ILE A 108 -3.72 8.77 7.09
N ALA A 109 -4.65 8.77 6.13
CA ALA A 109 -5.73 9.76 6.09
C ALA A 109 -6.63 9.67 7.33
N LEU A 110 -6.91 8.46 7.80
CA LEU A 110 -7.77 8.23 8.96
C LEU A 110 -7.09 8.60 10.28
N PHE A 111 -5.84 8.17 10.48
CA PHE A 111 -5.13 8.33 11.74
C PHE A 111 -4.26 9.60 11.82
N GLY A 112 -4.05 10.28 10.72
CA GLY A 112 -3.40 11.58 10.67
C GLY A 112 -1.89 11.58 10.44
N SER A 113 -1.22 10.42 10.53
CA SER A 113 0.21 10.33 10.27
C SER A 113 0.62 8.94 9.81
N ARG A 114 1.76 8.86 9.16
CA ARG A 114 2.35 7.58 8.73
C ARG A 114 2.69 6.72 9.95
N ALA A 115 3.28 7.29 10.99
CA ALA A 115 3.65 6.57 12.20
C ALA A 115 2.43 5.93 12.87
N GLU A 116 1.31 6.65 12.97
CA GLU A 116 0.08 6.11 13.53
C GLU A 116 -0.51 5.00 12.66
N ALA A 117 -0.48 5.16 11.35
CA ALA A 117 -0.96 4.15 10.41
C ALA A 117 -0.12 2.88 10.48
N GLU A 118 1.21 2.99 10.54
CA GLU A 118 2.09 1.85 10.70
C GLU A 118 1.87 1.15 12.04
N GLY A 119 1.67 1.91 13.11
CA GLY A 119 1.33 1.35 14.42
C GLY A 119 0.03 0.57 14.41
N TRP A 120 -0.98 1.07 13.70
CA TRP A 120 -2.26 0.37 13.54
C TRP A 120 -2.09 -0.97 12.80
N LEU A 121 -1.28 -1.01 11.75
CA LEU A 121 -1.01 -2.24 10.99
C LEU A 121 -0.40 -3.34 11.86
N GLU A 122 0.34 -2.98 12.89
CA GLU A 122 1.03 -3.92 13.77
C GLU A 122 0.30 -4.19 15.09
N ARG A 123 -0.87 -3.60 15.32
CA ARG A 123 -1.66 -3.83 16.53
C ARG A 123 -2.76 -4.86 16.32
N PRO A 124 -2.87 -5.85 17.21
CA PRO A 124 -4.03 -6.76 17.20
C PRO A 124 -5.33 -5.96 17.34
N ALA A 125 -6.33 -6.33 16.53
CA ALA A 125 -7.65 -5.69 16.54
C ALA A 125 -8.72 -6.72 16.87
N MET A 126 -9.62 -6.40 17.80
CA MET A 126 -10.72 -7.31 18.15
C MET A 126 -11.64 -7.57 16.96
N ALA A 127 -11.89 -6.57 16.13
CA ALA A 127 -12.67 -6.72 14.91
C ALA A 127 -12.05 -7.69 13.89
N LEU A 128 -10.78 -8.04 14.07
CA LEU A 128 -10.05 -9.01 13.24
C LEU A 128 -9.72 -10.27 14.03
N ASP A 129 -10.53 -10.62 15.02
CA ASP A 129 -10.33 -11.75 15.92
C ASP A 129 -8.96 -11.76 16.61
N GLY A 130 -8.48 -10.57 17.01
CA GLY A 130 -7.21 -10.40 17.69
C GLY A 130 -5.99 -10.46 16.78
N ARG A 131 -6.18 -10.48 15.46
CA ARG A 131 -5.07 -10.49 14.49
C ARG A 131 -4.62 -9.09 14.17
N LYS A 132 -3.35 -8.95 13.79
CA LYS A 132 -2.79 -7.70 13.29
C LYS A 132 -3.20 -7.53 11.83
N PRO A 133 -3.58 -6.30 11.40
CA PRO A 133 -3.92 -6.07 10.00
C PRO A 133 -2.84 -6.54 9.02
N ILE A 134 -1.56 -6.30 9.32
CA ILE A 134 -0.45 -6.69 8.44
C ILE A 134 -0.39 -8.21 8.21
N ASP A 135 -0.82 -9.01 9.16
CA ASP A 135 -0.80 -10.47 9.05
C ASP A 135 -1.89 -11.01 8.10
N LEU A 136 -2.84 -10.17 7.71
CA LEU A 136 -3.97 -10.55 6.86
C LEU A 136 -3.82 -10.15 5.39
N LEU A 137 -2.70 -9.54 5.01
CA LEU A 137 -2.53 -8.99 3.67
C LEU A 137 -2.06 -10.01 2.63
N SER A 138 -1.82 -11.26 3.03
CA SER A 138 -1.33 -12.30 2.11
C SER A 138 -2.40 -12.96 1.27
N THR A 139 -3.68 -12.78 1.60
CA THR A 139 -4.81 -13.36 0.85
C THR A 139 -5.86 -12.30 0.51
N PRO A 140 -6.61 -12.50 -0.59
CA PRO A 140 -7.73 -11.59 -0.91
C PRO A 140 -8.77 -11.51 0.21
N ALA A 141 -9.09 -12.62 0.86
CA ALA A 141 -10.04 -12.64 1.96
C ALA A 141 -9.55 -11.84 3.17
N GLY A 142 -8.28 -11.96 3.51
CA GLY A 142 -7.66 -11.17 4.58
C GLY A 142 -7.64 -9.69 4.27
N VAL A 143 -7.28 -9.32 3.04
CA VAL A 143 -7.32 -7.93 2.56
C VAL A 143 -8.73 -7.36 2.70
N GLU A 144 -9.75 -8.10 2.27
CA GLU A 144 -11.13 -7.67 2.37
C GLU A 144 -11.54 -7.39 3.82
N SER A 145 -11.13 -8.26 4.75
CA SER A 145 -11.40 -8.06 6.19
C SER A 145 -10.74 -6.78 6.71
N VAL A 146 -9.51 -6.49 6.31
CA VAL A 146 -8.81 -5.27 6.68
C VAL A 146 -9.50 -4.03 6.11
N GLU A 147 -9.90 -4.10 4.84
CA GLU A 147 -10.60 -2.99 4.17
C GLU A 147 -11.96 -2.71 4.82
N GLU A 148 -12.73 -3.74 5.17
CA GLU A 148 -13.98 -3.61 5.90
C GLU A 148 -13.77 -2.95 7.27
N HIS A 149 -12.72 -3.36 7.99
CA HIS A 149 -12.37 -2.79 9.28
C HIS A 149 -12.03 -1.30 9.14
N LEU A 150 -11.23 -0.93 8.13
CA LEU A 150 -10.93 0.47 7.83
C LEU A 150 -12.19 1.27 7.54
N THR A 151 -13.09 0.72 6.73
CA THR A 151 -14.35 1.37 6.39
C THR A 151 -15.18 1.67 7.64
N ARG A 152 -15.28 0.70 8.56
CA ARG A 152 -15.99 0.91 9.82
C ARG A 152 -15.35 1.99 10.68
N LEU A 153 -14.02 2.03 10.74
CA LEU A 153 -13.29 3.06 11.46
C LEU A 153 -13.49 4.44 10.84
N GLU A 154 -13.51 4.54 9.53
CA GLU A 154 -13.76 5.78 8.80
C GLU A 154 -15.17 6.32 9.11
N TYR A 155 -16.20 5.45 9.10
CA TYR A 155 -17.56 5.83 9.48
C TYR A 155 -17.66 6.21 10.95
N GLY A 156 -16.99 5.49 11.84
CA GLY A 156 -16.95 5.79 13.26
C GLY A 156 -16.35 7.16 13.59
N ALA A 157 -15.41 7.63 12.78
CA ALA A 157 -14.79 8.95 12.96
C ALA A 157 -15.78 10.11 12.76
N TYR A 158 -16.92 9.87 12.15
CA TYR A 158 -17.96 10.89 11.90
C TYR A 158 -19.15 10.81 12.89
N THR A 159 -19.12 9.87 13.78
CA THR A 159 -20.13 9.74 14.85
C THR A 159 -19.58 10.25 16.17
#